data_41b035f3a33d27ab38ffc7f3ace03178
#
_entry.id   41b035f3a33d27ab38ffc7f3ace03178
#
_cell.length_a   1.000
_cell.length_b   1.000
_cell.length_c   1.000
_cell.angle_alpha   90.00
_cell.angle_beta   90.00
_cell.angle_gamma   90.00
#
_symmetry.space_group_name_H-M   'P 1'
#
loop_
_entity.id
_entity.type
_entity.pdbx_description
1 polymer ?
#
loop_
_entity_poly.entity_id
_entity_poly.type
_entity_poly.pdbx_seq_one_letter_code
_entity_poly.pdbx_strand_id
1 'polypeptide(L)'
;MSSPQVKVFTFSSLLIFLTPILALIYAVLSRNFTFLNYVHVITGGTWTGIDLFMGLIMSRILRSLEPQLRAQFIMRLTPLMLLFMPSLASVAITAGVYIATWLHIFDLSNPLIIASGIIVIILSVQGFGIIMPNEVRIFLEIRRGAKNKEKINKLGMRNIYVSGSQVIFQIAIIFIMSLLTVG
;
A
#
# COMPACT_ATOMS: atom_id res chain seq x y z
N MET A 1 0.92 -33.36 7.38
CA MET A 1 -0.05 -32.47 6.72
C MET A 1 0.75 -31.51 5.85
N SER A 2 0.65 -31.66 4.53
CA SER A 2 1.30 -30.73 3.59
C SER A 2 0.72 -29.33 3.76
N SER A 3 1.56 -28.33 3.99
CA SER A 3 1.13 -26.92 4.04
C SER A 3 0.43 -26.58 2.72
N PRO A 4 -0.77 -26.00 2.74
CA PRO A 4 -1.42 -25.55 1.52
C PRO A 4 -0.51 -24.53 0.85
N GLN A 5 -0.01 -24.88 -0.32
CA GLN A 5 0.78 -23.95 -1.14
C GLN A 5 -0.18 -22.84 -1.61
N VAL A 6 -0.07 -21.67 -1.00
CA VAL A 6 -0.78 -20.48 -1.50
C VAL A 6 -0.16 -20.13 -2.84
N LYS A 7 -0.87 -20.42 -3.94
CA LYS A 7 -0.46 -20.02 -5.28
C LYS A 7 -0.56 -18.49 -5.36
N VAL A 8 0.56 -17.79 -5.32
CA VAL A 8 0.64 -16.32 -5.39
C VAL A 8 0.11 -15.76 -6.71
N PHE A 9 0.33 -16.50 -7.79
CA PHE A 9 -0.12 -16.15 -9.13
C PHE A 9 -1.34 -16.97 -9.53
N THR A 10 -2.49 -16.62 -8.96
CA THR A 10 -3.79 -17.04 -9.50
C THR A 10 -4.29 -15.97 -10.46
N PHE A 11 -5.16 -16.35 -11.39
CA PHE A 11 -5.80 -15.39 -12.31
C PHE A 11 -6.47 -14.22 -11.55
N SER A 12 -7.12 -14.52 -10.43
CA SER A 12 -7.72 -13.51 -9.56
C SER A 12 -6.69 -12.55 -8.94
N SER A 13 -5.53 -13.05 -8.49
CA SER A 13 -4.46 -12.20 -7.95
C SER A 13 -3.90 -11.24 -9.02
N LEU A 14 -3.79 -11.73 -10.26
CA LEU A 14 -3.33 -10.90 -11.39
C LEU A 14 -4.37 -9.82 -11.73
N LEU A 15 -5.66 -10.15 -11.74
CA LEU A 15 -6.73 -9.18 -11.95
C LEU A 15 -6.72 -8.06 -10.88
N ILE A 16 -6.63 -8.44 -9.61
CA ILE A 16 -6.60 -7.48 -8.50
C ILE A 16 -5.40 -6.53 -8.63
N PHE A 17 -4.24 -7.04 -9.05
CA PHE A 17 -3.05 -6.24 -9.28
C PHE A 17 -3.16 -5.31 -10.50
N LEU A 18 -3.66 -5.82 -11.63
CA LEU A 18 -3.71 -5.10 -12.89
C LEU A 18 -4.84 -4.07 -12.97
N THR A 19 -5.97 -4.31 -12.31
CA THR A 19 -7.15 -3.44 -12.40
C THR A 19 -6.85 -1.96 -12.07
N PRO A 20 -6.18 -1.59 -10.97
CA PRO A 20 -5.84 -0.19 -10.69
C PRO A 20 -4.92 0.41 -11.76
N ILE A 21 -3.96 -0.37 -12.24
CA ILE A 21 -2.98 0.08 -13.24
C ILE A 21 -3.68 0.35 -14.58
N LEU A 22 -4.54 -0.56 -15.03
CA LEU A 22 -5.29 -0.40 -16.27
C LEU A 22 -6.27 0.78 -16.18
N ALA A 23 -6.92 0.96 -15.02
CA ALA A 23 -7.78 2.10 -14.78
C ALA A 23 -7.02 3.44 -14.86
N LEU A 24 -5.81 3.52 -14.29
CA LEU A 24 -4.95 4.69 -14.41
C LEU A 24 -4.55 4.97 -15.87
N ILE A 25 -4.08 3.94 -16.58
CA ILE A 25 -3.68 4.06 -17.99
C ILE A 25 -4.87 4.59 -18.83
N TYR A 26 -6.04 4.00 -18.65
CA TYR A 26 -7.25 4.45 -19.35
C TYR A 26 -7.59 5.90 -19.01
N ALA A 27 -7.57 6.30 -17.73
CA ALA A 27 -7.86 7.65 -17.29
C ALA A 27 -6.94 8.69 -17.93
N VAL A 28 -5.63 8.39 -17.96
CA VAL A 28 -4.61 9.28 -18.52
C VAL A 28 -4.72 9.37 -20.04
N LEU A 29 -4.87 8.25 -20.74
CA LEU A 29 -4.96 8.22 -22.20
C LEU A 29 -6.25 8.87 -22.72
N SER A 30 -7.38 8.66 -22.04
CA SER A 30 -8.67 9.28 -22.37
C SER A 30 -8.77 10.76 -21.97
N ARG A 31 -7.78 11.28 -21.22
CA ARG A 31 -7.79 12.61 -20.61
C ARG A 31 -9.06 12.90 -19.80
N ASN A 32 -9.66 11.87 -19.22
CA ASN A 32 -10.87 12.00 -18.42
C ASN A 32 -10.52 12.36 -16.97
N PHE A 33 -10.60 13.64 -16.65
CA PHE A 33 -10.27 14.17 -15.33
C PHE A 33 -11.14 13.54 -14.21
N THR A 34 -12.44 13.42 -14.44
CA THR A 34 -13.37 12.84 -13.43
C THR A 34 -13.01 11.40 -13.12
N PHE A 35 -12.70 10.62 -14.15
CA PHE A 35 -12.30 9.23 -13.94
C PHE A 35 -10.90 9.13 -13.31
N LEU A 36 -9.96 10.00 -13.67
CA LEU A 36 -8.64 10.05 -13.01
C LEU A 36 -8.76 10.38 -11.52
N ASN A 37 -9.60 11.36 -11.17
CA ASN A 37 -9.86 11.72 -9.78
C ASN A 37 -10.52 10.55 -9.03
N TYR A 38 -11.49 9.86 -9.65
CA TYR A 38 -12.07 8.65 -9.08
C TYR A 38 -11.02 7.57 -8.82
N VAL A 39 -10.14 7.30 -9.76
CA VAL A 39 -9.03 6.32 -9.60
C VAL A 39 -8.11 6.72 -8.46
N HIS A 40 -7.74 8.00 -8.37
CA HIS A 40 -6.92 8.53 -7.28
C HIS A 40 -7.57 8.31 -5.90
N VAL A 41 -8.82 8.73 -5.78
CA VAL A 41 -9.56 8.68 -4.49
C VAL A 41 -9.78 7.23 -4.05
N ILE A 42 -10.21 6.34 -4.98
CA ILE A 42 -10.49 4.94 -4.61
C ILE A 42 -9.22 4.17 -4.25
N THR A 43 -8.13 4.37 -5.00
CA THR A 43 -6.86 3.68 -4.71
C THR A 43 -6.18 4.22 -3.45
N GLY A 44 -6.17 5.54 -3.26
CA GLY A 44 -5.63 6.19 -2.06
C GLY A 44 -6.46 5.84 -0.81
N GLY A 45 -7.79 5.90 -0.92
CA GLY A 45 -8.69 5.53 0.17
C GLY A 45 -8.59 4.06 0.56
N THR A 46 -8.50 3.16 -0.43
CA THR A 46 -8.29 1.71 -0.18
C THR A 46 -6.95 1.46 0.48
N TRP A 47 -5.87 2.07 0.00
CA TRP A 47 -4.54 1.99 0.61
C TRP A 47 -4.58 2.44 2.07
N THR A 48 -5.12 3.63 2.34
CA THR A 48 -5.25 4.17 3.70
C THR A 48 -6.12 3.28 4.60
N GLY A 49 -7.23 2.78 4.08
CA GLY A 49 -8.14 1.89 4.83
C GLY A 49 -7.49 0.57 5.23
N ILE A 50 -6.70 -0.03 4.32
CA ILE A 50 -5.94 -1.25 4.62
C ILE A 50 -4.87 -0.97 5.68
N ASP A 51 -4.08 0.08 5.55
CA ASP A 51 -3.03 0.42 6.52
C ASP A 51 -3.63 0.73 7.91
N LEU A 52 -4.75 1.43 7.95
CA LEU A 52 -5.49 1.71 9.18
C LEU A 52 -5.98 0.40 9.84
N PHE A 53 -6.59 -0.49 9.07
CA PHE A 53 -7.02 -1.79 9.55
C PHE A 53 -5.85 -2.64 10.06
N MET A 54 -4.75 -2.70 9.31
CA MET A 54 -3.56 -3.45 9.68
C MET A 54 -2.89 -2.86 10.93
N GLY A 55 -2.73 -1.54 10.99
CA GLY A 55 -2.08 -0.85 12.09
C GLY A 55 -2.88 -0.88 13.39
N LEU A 56 -4.17 -0.61 13.35
CA LEU A 56 -5.00 -0.49 14.56
C LEU A 56 -5.62 -1.81 15.01
N ILE A 57 -6.21 -2.56 14.09
CA ILE A 57 -6.99 -3.76 14.43
C ILE A 57 -6.10 -5.00 14.37
N MET A 58 -5.50 -5.24 13.21
CA MET A 58 -4.75 -6.48 12.97
C MET A 58 -3.50 -6.57 13.85
N SER A 59 -2.84 -5.44 14.11
CA SER A 59 -1.68 -5.40 15.02
C SER A 59 -2.01 -5.92 16.43
N ARG A 60 -3.20 -5.62 16.94
CA ARG A 60 -3.67 -6.10 18.25
C ARG A 60 -4.00 -7.59 18.22
N ILE A 61 -4.73 -8.03 17.18
CA ILE A 61 -5.09 -9.44 17.00
C ILE A 61 -3.82 -10.29 16.89
N LEU A 62 -2.88 -9.91 16.02
CA LEU A 62 -1.68 -10.71 15.81
C LEU A 62 -0.76 -10.75 17.03
N ARG A 63 -0.75 -9.72 17.87
CA ARG A 63 0.00 -9.76 19.14
C ARG A 63 -0.59 -10.74 20.15
N SER A 64 -1.89 -10.95 20.15
CA SER A 64 -2.55 -11.91 21.05
C SER A 64 -2.40 -13.36 20.60
N LEU A 65 -2.01 -13.61 19.34
CA LEU A 65 -1.82 -14.95 18.81
C LEU A 65 -0.48 -15.56 19.26
N GLU A 66 -0.49 -16.86 19.46
CA GLU A 66 0.75 -17.63 19.61
C GLU A 66 1.67 -17.47 18.40
N PRO A 67 3.01 -17.48 18.57
CA PRO A 67 3.97 -17.25 17.50
C PRO A 67 3.78 -18.13 16.28
N GLN A 68 3.34 -19.39 16.47
CA GLN A 68 3.10 -20.31 15.35
C GLN A 68 1.88 -19.91 14.51
N LEU A 69 0.77 -19.56 15.15
CA LEU A 69 -0.45 -19.12 14.48
C LEU A 69 -0.23 -17.77 13.79
N ARG A 70 0.48 -16.86 14.43
CA ARG A 70 0.87 -15.57 13.86
C ARG A 70 1.69 -15.75 12.57
N ALA A 71 2.71 -16.63 12.60
CA ALA A 71 3.49 -16.93 11.41
C ALA A 71 2.64 -17.51 10.28
N GLN A 72 1.70 -18.43 10.60
CA GLN A 72 0.78 -18.99 9.60
C GLN A 72 -0.11 -17.91 8.97
N PHE A 73 -0.60 -16.97 9.76
CA PHE A 73 -1.39 -15.85 9.25
C PHE A 73 -0.55 -14.98 8.30
N ILE A 74 0.64 -14.56 8.73
CA ILE A 74 1.56 -13.74 7.94
C ILE A 74 1.90 -14.45 6.62
N MET A 75 2.17 -15.76 6.65
CA MET A 75 2.46 -16.54 5.45
C MET A 75 1.31 -16.57 4.42
N ARG A 76 0.06 -16.46 4.87
CA ARG A 76 -1.11 -16.39 3.97
C ARG A 76 -1.37 -14.98 3.46
N LEU A 77 -1.11 -13.98 4.29
CA LEU A 77 -1.35 -12.57 3.97
C LEU A 77 -0.31 -12.01 3.00
N THR A 78 0.99 -12.24 3.27
CA THR A 78 2.10 -11.64 2.51
C THR A 78 2.00 -11.85 0.99
N PRO A 79 1.69 -13.04 0.46
CA PRO A 79 1.59 -13.20 -1.00
C PRO A 79 0.51 -12.35 -1.66
N LEU A 80 -0.57 -12.05 -0.94
CA LEU A 80 -1.65 -11.21 -1.44
C LEU A 80 -1.26 -9.73 -1.41
N MET A 81 -0.61 -9.30 -0.33
CA MET A 81 -0.20 -7.90 -0.14
C MET A 81 0.98 -7.50 -1.01
N LEU A 82 1.89 -8.42 -1.30
CA LEU A 82 3.14 -8.18 -2.05
C LEU A 82 2.94 -7.49 -3.41
N LEU A 83 1.84 -7.78 -4.10
CA LEU A 83 1.51 -7.16 -5.38
C LEU A 83 0.45 -6.07 -5.23
N PHE A 84 -0.54 -6.29 -4.37
CA PHE A 84 -1.70 -5.41 -4.26
C PHE A 84 -1.35 -4.04 -3.68
N MET A 85 -0.62 -4.00 -2.56
CA MET A 85 -0.29 -2.72 -1.91
C MET A 85 0.62 -1.83 -2.75
N PRO A 86 1.72 -2.31 -3.36
CA PRO A 86 2.51 -1.50 -4.28
C PRO A 86 1.73 -0.99 -5.49
N SER A 87 0.77 -1.78 -6.01
CA SER A 87 -0.10 -1.34 -7.11
C SER A 87 -0.97 -0.16 -6.68
N LEU A 88 -1.66 -0.27 -5.54
CA LEU A 88 -2.49 0.82 -5.01
C LEU A 88 -1.68 2.09 -4.75
N ALA A 89 -0.53 1.96 -4.07
CA ALA A 89 0.33 3.10 -3.74
C ALA A 89 0.87 3.80 -5.00
N SER A 90 1.39 3.02 -5.97
CA SER A 90 1.91 3.56 -7.22
C SER A 90 0.83 4.29 -8.02
N VAL A 91 -0.37 3.69 -8.13
CA VAL A 91 -1.50 4.29 -8.87
C VAL A 91 -2.00 5.55 -8.18
N ALA A 92 -2.18 5.52 -6.85
CA ALA A 92 -2.62 6.67 -6.09
C ALA A 92 -1.64 7.85 -6.24
N ILE A 93 -0.35 7.61 -6.03
CA ILE A 93 0.69 8.66 -6.16
C ILE A 93 0.72 9.21 -7.59
N THR A 94 0.76 8.34 -8.60
CA THR A 94 0.84 8.76 -10.00
C THR A 94 -0.39 9.55 -10.42
N ALA A 95 -1.59 9.09 -10.08
CA ALA A 95 -2.84 9.80 -10.37
C ALA A 95 -2.86 11.18 -9.70
N GLY A 96 -2.41 11.29 -8.44
CA GLY A 96 -2.31 12.58 -7.73
C GLY A 96 -1.39 13.57 -8.42
N VAL A 97 -0.23 13.12 -8.92
CA VAL A 97 0.68 13.98 -9.69
C VAL A 97 0.03 14.45 -11.00
N TYR A 98 -0.64 13.56 -11.74
CA TYR A 98 -1.38 13.97 -12.95
C TYR A 98 -2.49 14.98 -12.66
N ILE A 99 -3.27 14.78 -11.58
CA ILE A 99 -4.31 15.71 -11.16
C ILE A 99 -3.72 17.09 -10.86
N ALA A 100 -2.66 17.16 -10.06
CA ALA A 100 -1.99 18.40 -9.71
C ALA A 100 -1.44 19.13 -10.96
N THR A 101 -0.90 18.37 -11.91
CA THR A 101 -0.39 18.89 -13.19
C THR A 101 -1.53 19.42 -14.07
N TRP A 102 -2.63 18.68 -14.21
CA TRP A 102 -3.76 19.09 -15.06
C TRP A 102 -4.53 20.29 -14.51
N LEU A 103 -4.56 20.43 -13.18
CA LEU A 103 -5.15 21.58 -12.51
C LEU A 103 -4.20 22.80 -12.45
N HIS A 104 -2.96 22.66 -12.95
CA HIS A 104 -1.93 23.71 -12.87
C HIS A 104 -1.62 24.19 -11.43
N ILE A 105 -1.87 23.33 -10.43
CA ILE A 105 -1.55 23.62 -9.02
C ILE A 105 -0.20 23.04 -8.58
N PHE A 106 0.52 22.37 -9.46
CA PHE A 106 1.85 21.82 -9.18
C PHE A 106 2.88 22.95 -9.18
N ASP A 107 2.91 23.69 -8.06
CA ASP A 107 3.81 24.81 -7.85
C ASP A 107 4.65 24.58 -6.59
N LEU A 108 5.97 24.54 -6.77
CA LEU A 108 6.92 24.32 -5.67
C LEU A 108 7.10 25.58 -4.79
N SER A 109 6.47 26.71 -5.09
CA SER A 109 6.36 27.85 -4.17
C SER A 109 5.21 27.67 -3.18
N ASN A 110 4.24 26.80 -3.46
CA ASN A 110 3.11 26.54 -2.59
C ASN A 110 3.51 25.57 -1.46
N PRO A 111 3.44 25.98 -0.17
CA PRO A 111 3.84 25.16 0.96
C PRO A 111 3.02 23.87 1.10
N LEU A 112 1.76 23.84 0.65
CA LEU A 112 0.92 22.64 0.68
C LEU A 112 1.41 21.60 -0.34
N ILE A 113 1.86 22.03 -1.50
CA ILE A 113 2.47 21.14 -2.52
C ILE A 113 3.79 20.57 -2.01
N ILE A 114 4.64 21.39 -1.40
CA ILE A 114 5.89 20.93 -0.80
C ILE A 114 5.61 19.91 0.31
N ALA A 115 4.69 20.21 1.21
CA ALA A 115 4.31 19.30 2.31
C ALA A 115 3.77 17.98 1.77
N SER A 116 2.93 18.01 0.74
CA SER A 116 2.43 16.79 0.06
C SER A 116 3.58 15.97 -0.54
N GLY A 117 4.53 16.62 -1.21
CA GLY A 117 5.71 15.97 -1.79
C GLY A 117 6.57 15.29 -0.73
N ILE A 118 6.82 15.95 0.41
CA ILE A 118 7.57 15.38 1.54
C ILE A 118 6.84 14.14 2.08
N ILE A 119 5.53 14.22 2.28
CA ILE A 119 4.74 13.08 2.77
C ILE A 119 4.78 11.92 1.78
N VAL A 120 4.63 12.17 0.48
CA VAL A 120 4.73 11.14 -0.56
C VAL A 120 6.10 10.45 -0.54
N ILE A 121 7.19 11.21 -0.35
CA ILE A 121 8.54 10.63 -0.22
C ILE A 121 8.62 9.73 1.01
N ILE A 122 8.14 10.18 2.17
CA ILE A 122 8.13 9.38 3.41
C ILE A 122 7.35 8.09 3.19
N LEU A 123 6.13 8.16 2.65
CA LEU A 123 5.29 7.01 2.36
C LEU A 123 5.96 6.05 1.36
N SER A 124 6.63 6.59 0.33
CA SER A 124 7.36 5.80 -0.66
C SER A 124 8.56 5.07 -0.04
N VAL A 125 9.33 5.73 0.81
CA VAL A 125 10.44 5.10 1.54
C VAL A 125 9.92 4.00 2.48
N GLN A 126 8.84 4.23 3.20
CA GLN A 126 8.24 3.23 4.07
C GLN A 126 7.68 2.04 3.28
N GLY A 127 6.94 2.30 2.19
CA GLY A 127 6.31 1.27 1.36
C GLY A 127 7.34 0.46 0.57
N PHE A 128 8.08 1.13 -0.31
CA PHE A 128 9.02 0.47 -1.23
C PHE A 128 10.38 0.17 -0.60
N GLY A 129 10.82 0.96 0.39
CA GLY A 129 12.12 0.77 1.05
C GLY A 129 12.09 -0.15 2.27
N ILE A 130 10.95 -0.31 2.95
CA ILE A 130 10.84 -1.12 4.16
C ILE A 130 9.85 -2.27 3.99
N ILE A 131 8.56 -1.97 3.69
CA ILE A 131 7.50 -2.99 3.66
C ILE A 131 7.77 -3.99 2.54
N MET A 132 7.91 -3.53 1.31
CA MET A 132 8.10 -4.39 0.15
C MET A 132 9.34 -5.30 0.26
N PRO A 133 10.55 -4.84 0.63
CA PRO A 133 11.70 -5.73 0.84
C PRO A 133 11.47 -6.78 1.93
N ASN A 134 10.76 -6.43 3.00
CA ASN A 134 10.42 -7.41 4.04
C ASN A 134 9.44 -8.46 3.52
N GLU A 135 8.42 -8.06 2.75
CA GLU A 135 7.47 -9.00 2.13
C GLU A 135 8.15 -9.95 1.15
N VAL A 136 9.08 -9.45 0.33
CA VAL A 136 9.90 -10.30 -0.55
C VAL A 136 10.70 -11.31 0.26
N ARG A 137 11.32 -10.88 1.38
CA ARG A 137 12.08 -11.79 2.25
C ARG A 137 11.19 -12.85 2.91
N ILE A 138 9.98 -12.48 3.36
CA ILE A 138 9.01 -13.42 3.91
C ILE A 138 8.58 -14.40 2.81
N PHE A 139 8.27 -13.90 1.62
CA PHE A 139 7.86 -14.72 0.48
C PHE A 139 8.93 -15.75 0.08
N LEU A 140 10.20 -15.32 0.02
CA LEU A 140 11.33 -16.22 -0.24
C LEU A 140 11.48 -17.28 0.85
N GLU A 141 11.25 -16.92 2.12
CA GLU A 141 11.30 -17.86 3.24
C GLU A 141 10.16 -18.91 3.14
N ILE A 142 8.97 -18.47 2.73
CA ILE A 142 7.83 -19.37 2.46
C ILE A 142 8.18 -20.36 1.35
N ARG A 143 8.77 -19.89 0.24
CA ARG A 143 9.21 -20.76 -0.88
C ARG A 143 10.30 -21.76 -0.49
N ARG A 144 11.12 -21.45 0.50
CA ARG A 144 12.14 -22.35 1.08
C ARG A 144 11.57 -23.33 2.12
N GLY A 145 10.24 -23.40 2.26
CA GLY A 145 9.56 -24.31 3.20
C GLY A 145 9.30 -23.72 4.57
N ALA A 146 9.36 -22.38 4.73
CA ALA A 146 9.05 -21.66 5.96
C ALA A 146 9.77 -22.18 7.21
N LYS A 147 11.05 -22.50 7.08
CA LYS A 147 11.86 -23.10 8.14
C LYS A 147 12.07 -22.13 9.32
N ASN A 148 12.18 -20.83 9.02
CA ASN A 148 12.44 -19.81 10.04
C ASN A 148 11.16 -18.98 10.33
N LYS A 149 10.26 -19.55 11.15
CA LYS A 149 9.00 -18.88 11.55
C LYS A 149 9.24 -17.62 12.39
N GLU A 150 10.31 -17.58 13.15
CA GLU A 150 10.68 -16.40 13.96
C GLU A 150 11.00 -15.20 13.04
N LYS A 151 11.79 -15.41 11.99
CA LYS A 151 12.09 -14.40 10.98
C LYS A 151 10.82 -13.89 10.29
N ILE A 152 9.90 -14.80 9.92
CA ILE A 152 8.60 -14.46 9.33
C ILE A 152 7.81 -13.57 10.28
N ASN A 153 7.71 -13.94 11.56
CA ASN A 153 7.03 -13.14 12.57
C ASN A 153 7.65 -11.75 12.74
N LYS A 154 8.97 -11.67 12.88
CA LYS A 154 9.69 -10.40 13.07
C LYS A 154 9.46 -9.45 11.90
N LEU A 155 9.62 -9.92 10.67
CA LEU A 155 9.45 -9.11 9.47
C LEU A 155 7.97 -8.73 9.26
N GLY A 156 7.04 -9.66 9.44
CA GLY A 156 5.61 -9.40 9.30
C GLY A 156 5.10 -8.39 10.32
N MET A 157 5.47 -8.54 11.59
CA MET A 157 5.09 -7.57 12.63
C MET A 157 5.70 -6.20 12.37
N ARG A 158 6.95 -6.14 11.87
CA ARG A 158 7.56 -4.87 11.46
C ARG A 158 6.75 -4.18 10.37
N ASN A 159 6.30 -4.92 9.35
CA ASN A 159 5.47 -4.37 8.27
C ASN A 159 4.17 -3.78 8.84
N ILE A 160 3.49 -4.51 9.72
CA ILE A 160 2.24 -4.06 10.36
C ILE A 160 2.44 -2.75 11.15
N TYR A 161 3.55 -2.60 11.87
CA TYR A 161 3.84 -1.36 12.59
C TYR A 161 4.17 -0.21 11.63
N VAL A 162 4.90 -0.49 10.57
CA VAL A 162 5.20 0.53 9.55
C VAL A 162 3.92 0.95 8.83
N SER A 163 3.04 0.01 8.43
CA SER A 163 1.71 0.33 7.89
C SER A 163 0.91 1.20 8.85
N GLY A 164 0.88 0.87 10.14
CA GLY A 164 0.22 1.71 11.14
C GLY A 164 0.81 3.13 11.24
N SER A 165 2.11 3.30 11.03
CA SER A 165 2.74 4.63 10.99
C SER A 165 2.43 5.40 9.71
N GLN A 166 2.21 4.71 8.57
CA GLN A 166 1.81 5.33 7.30
C GLN A 166 0.46 6.05 7.43
N VAL A 167 -0.46 5.52 8.24
CA VAL A 167 -1.79 6.11 8.45
C VAL A 167 -1.72 7.58 8.87
N ILE A 168 -0.76 7.95 9.72
CA ILE A 168 -0.60 9.33 10.18
C ILE A 168 -0.30 10.26 8.98
N PHE A 169 0.61 9.85 8.12
CA PHE A 169 1.00 10.61 6.93
C PHE A 169 -0.11 10.61 5.88
N GLN A 170 -0.83 9.48 5.73
CA GLN A 170 -1.96 9.37 4.81
C GLN A 170 -3.13 10.27 5.22
N ILE A 171 -3.48 10.33 6.51
CA ILE A 171 -4.49 11.27 7.00
C ILE A 171 -4.04 12.72 6.79
N ALA A 172 -2.76 13.02 7.05
CA ALA A 172 -2.23 14.35 6.84
C ALA A 172 -2.29 14.78 5.36
N ILE A 173 -1.92 13.89 4.42
CA ILE A 173 -1.98 14.22 2.99
C ILE A 173 -3.42 14.36 2.50
N ILE A 174 -4.38 13.55 2.98
CA ILE A 174 -5.80 13.69 2.66
C ILE A 174 -6.31 15.07 3.10
N PHE A 175 -5.92 15.51 4.30
CA PHE A 175 -6.27 16.83 4.79
C PHE A 175 -5.67 17.95 3.92
N ILE A 176 -4.38 17.86 3.55
CA ILE A 176 -3.74 18.82 2.64
C ILE A 176 -4.45 18.85 1.28
N MET A 177 -4.81 17.68 0.72
CA MET A 177 -5.55 17.60 -0.55
C MET A 177 -6.92 18.30 -0.44
N SER A 178 -7.61 18.18 0.69
CA SER A 178 -8.88 18.90 0.89
C SER A 178 -8.69 20.41 0.90
N LEU A 179 -7.60 20.93 1.48
CA LEU A 179 -7.28 22.36 1.45
C LEU A 179 -6.94 22.86 0.05
N LEU A 180 -6.26 22.07 -0.77
CA LEU A 180 -5.91 22.40 -2.15
C LEU A 180 -7.12 22.43 -3.09
N THR A 181 -8.22 21.75 -2.74
CA THR A 181 -9.44 21.68 -3.57
C THR A 181 -10.50 22.69 -3.18
N VAL A 182 -10.47 23.19 -1.94
CA VAL A 182 -11.50 24.12 -1.41
C VAL A 182 -10.98 25.57 -1.34
N GLY A 183 -9.67 25.78 -1.32
CA GLY A 183 -9.02 27.09 -1.33
C GLY A 183 -8.70 27.56 -2.74
#